data_f5bb4d32c89a1567da101e74c7d52726
#
_entry.id   f5bb4d32c89a1567da101e74c7d52726
#
_cell.length_a   1.000
_cell.length_b   1.000
_cell.length_c   1.000
_cell.angle_alpha   90.00
_cell.angle_beta   90.00
_cell.angle_gamma   90.00
#
_symmetry.space_group_name_H-M   'P 1'
#
loop_
_entity.id
_entity.type
_entity.pdbx_description
1 polymer ?
#
loop_
_entity_poly.entity_id
_entity_poly.type
_entity_poly.pdbx_seq_one_letter_code
_entity_poly.pdbx_strand_id
1 'polypeptide(L)'
;MGVKAASFPAVVAAAIFGGPTLQSAIVGAKLGGLSALAASKAGPFTVHCWAPMTKWLISGASLLDVNRPTDKISLGQYTALTLTGAFFTRYALLVTPTNYVMCSVNIALFFSSAWHLGRKLLADYGPKPAGSKASD
;
A
#
# COMPACT_ATOMS: atom_id res chain seq x y z
N MET A 1 3.16 20.45 -20.13
CA MET A 1 4.08 19.31 -20.42
C MET A 1 3.62 18.11 -19.64
N GLY A 2 2.92 17.19 -20.30
CA GLY A 2 2.40 15.98 -19.66
C GLY A 2 3.52 14.96 -19.42
N VAL A 3 3.93 14.79 -18.20
CA VAL A 3 4.71 13.61 -17.80
C VAL A 3 3.76 12.43 -17.94
N LYS A 4 3.94 11.66 -19.01
CA LYS A 4 3.09 10.53 -19.36
C LYS A 4 3.17 9.52 -18.21
N ALA A 5 2.01 9.18 -17.65
CA ALA A 5 1.86 8.17 -16.58
C ALA A 5 2.41 6.77 -16.94
N ALA A 6 2.88 6.58 -18.17
CA ALA A 6 3.56 5.39 -18.65
C ALA A 6 4.96 5.15 -18.04
N SER A 7 5.50 6.13 -17.31
CA SER A 7 6.88 6.08 -16.80
C SER A 7 7.03 5.34 -15.47
N PHE A 8 5.97 5.18 -14.68
CA PHE A 8 6.08 4.55 -13.35
C PHE A 8 6.48 3.07 -13.42
N PRO A 9 5.80 2.19 -14.20
CA PRO A 9 6.22 0.81 -14.34
C PRO A 9 7.60 0.68 -15.00
N ALA A 10 7.95 1.58 -15.93
CA ALA A 10 9.27 1.60 -16.55
C ALA A 10 10.37 2.00 -15.55
N VAL A 11 10.12 2.98 -14.67
CA VAL A 11 11.05 3.38 -13.62
C VAL A 11 11.24 2.25 -12.59
N VAL A 12 10.17 1.59 -12.19
CA VAL A 12 10.23 0.45 -11.27
C VAL A 12 10.99 -0.71 -11.91
N ALA A 13 10.72 -1.04 -13.18
CA ALA A 13 11.44 -2.06 -13.92
C ALA A 13 12.93 -1.69 -14.05
N ALA A 14 13.27 -0.46 -14.39
CA ALA A 14 14.64 0.02 -14.48
C ALA A 14 15.36 -0.03 -13.12
N ALA A 15 14.67 0.30 -12.03
CA ALA A 15 15.22 0.19 -10.67
C ALA A 15 15.47 -1.26 -10.26
N ILE A 16 14.58 -2.18 -10.64
CA ILE A 16 14.72 -3.61 -10.33
C ILE A 16 15.82 -4.25 -11.16
N PHE A 17 15.82 -4.03 -12.48
CA PHE A 17 16.76 -4.68 -13.41
C PHE A 17 18.11 -3.95 -13.50
N GLY A 18 18.13 -2.63 -13.40
CA GLY A 18 19.36 -1.82 -13.36
C GLY A 18 19.92 -1.63 -11.95
N GLY A 19 19.19 -2.03 -10.92
CA GLY A 19 19.55 -1.87 -9.51
C GLY A 19 20.92 -2.45 -9.14
N PRO A 20 21.26 -3.68 -9.54
CA PRO A 20 22.54 -4.29 -9.19
C PRO A 20 23.76 -3.51 -9.70
N THR A 21 23.68 -2.95 -10.90
CA THR A 21 24.78 -2.18 -11.51
C THR A 21 24.94 -0.80 -10.85
N LEU A 22 23.84 -0.11 -10.58
CA LEU A 22 23.82 1.13 -9.83
C LEU A 22 24.24 0.94 -8.38
N GLN A 23 23.80 -0.13 -7.73
CA GLN A 23 24.18 -0.50 -6.38
C GLN A 23 25.70 -0.71 -6.28
N SER A 24 26.28 -1.48 -7.18
CA SER A 24 27.74 -1.71 -7.19
C SER A 24 28.53 -0.42 -7.43
N ALA A 25 28.05 0.48 -8.28
CA ALA A 25 28.68 1.77 -8.53
C ALA A 25 28.65 2.68 -7.27
N ILE A 26 27.52 2.74 -6.56
CA ILE A 26 27.37 3.56 -5.35
C ILE A 26 28.16 2.96 -4.19
N VAL A 27 28.18 1.64 -4.03
CA VAL A 27 28.98 0.95 -3.02
C VAL A 27 30.48 1.15 -3.30
N GLY A 28 30.90 1.07 -4.57
CA GLY A 28 32.27 1.31 -5.00
C GLY A 28 32.74 2.76 -4.80
N ALA A 29 31.84 3.71 -4.87
CA ALA A 29 32.15 5.13 -4.67
C ALA A 29 32.40 5.54 -3.21
N LYS A 30 32.24 4.63 -2.24
CA LYS A 30 32.48 4.84 -0.78
C LYS A 30 31.85 6.12 -0.22
N LEU A 31 30.62 6.40 -0.61
CA LEU A 31 29.86 7.59 -0.21
C LEU A 31 29.29 7.50 1.22
N GLY A 32 30.04 6.94 2.16
CA GLY A 32 29.68 6.90 3.59
C GLY A 32 28.33 6.21 3.86
N GLY A 33 27.39 6.91 4.49
CA GLY A 33 26.07 6.38 4.85
C GLY A 33 25.21 5.94 3.67
N LEU A 34 25.38 6.53 2.48
CA LEU A 34 24.67 6.14 1.26
C LEU A 34 25.14 4.78 0.73
N SER A 35 26.43 4.46 0.87
CA SER A 35 26.94 3.14 0.49
C SER A 35 26.44 2.04 1.42
N ALA A 36 26.30 2.33 2.72
CA ALA A 36 25.73 1.40 3.69
C ALA A 36 24.25 1.13 3.41
N LEU A 37 23.46 2.16 3.07
CA LEU A 37 22.06 2.04 2.64
C LEU A 37 21.94 1.24 1.33
N ALA A 38 22.81 1.48 0.37
CA ALA A 38 22.80 0.77 -0.90
C ALA A 38 23.20 -0.70 -0.75
N ALA A 39 24.10 -1.02 0.19
CA ALA A 39 24.56 -2.38 0.48
C ALA A 39 23.57 -3.16 1.36
N SER A 40 22.60 -2.50 2.00
CA SER A 40 21.66 -3.17 2.89
C SER A 40 20.72 -4.11 2.12
N LYS A 41 20.38 -5.26 2.72
CA LYS A 41 19.45 -6.24 2.16
C LYS A 41 18.03 -5.68 1.97
N ALA A 42 17.68 -4.59 2.66
CA ALA A 42 16.42 -3.87 2.58
C ALA A 42 16.58 -2.49 1.90
N GLY A 43 17.68 -2.26 1.17
CA GLY A 43 17.98 -0.98 0.54
C GLY A 43 17.11 -0.66 -0.67
N PRO A 44 17.19 0.60 -1.16
CA PRO A 44 16.35 1.10 -2.25
C PRO A 44 16.56 0.40 -3.59
N PHE A 45 17.62 -0.38 -3.74
CA PHE A 45 17.94 -1.15 -4.95
C PHE A 45 17.46 -2.60 -4.90
N THR A 46 16.72 -2.99 -3.85
CA THR A 46 16.23 -4.35 -3.66
C THR A 46 14.71 -4.42 -3.81
N VAL A 47 14.20 -5.56 -4.26
CA VAL A 47 12.76 -5.85 -4.35
C VAL A 47 12.08 -5.73 -2.97
N HIS A 48 12.83 -6.02 -1.90
CA HIS A 48 12.31 -5.91 -0.53
C HIS A 48 11.91 -4.49 -0.10
N CYS A 49 12.51 -3.47 -0.72
CA CYS A 49 12.12 -2.07 -0.52
C CYS A 49 10.91 -1.71 -1.40
N TRP A 50 10.93 -2.09 -2.68
CA TRP A 50 9.91 -1.68 -3.65
C TRP A 50 8.57 -2.38 -3.46
N ALA A 51 8.56 -3.64 -3.03
CA ALA A 51 7.33 -4.37 -2.79
C ALA A 51 6.44 -3.72 -1.71
N PRO A 52 6.95 -3.34 -0.51
CA PRO A 52 6.16 -2.58 0.46
C PRO A 52 5.78 -1.18 -0.03
N MET A 53 6.68 -0.49 -0.76
CA MET A 53 6.41 0.84 -1.32
C MET A 53 5.22 0.83 -2.28
N THR A 54 5.13 -0.18 -3.14
CA THR A 54 3.98 -0.36 -4.05
C THR A 54 2.68 -0.56 -3.26
N LYS A 55 2.71 -1.33 -2.18
CA LYS A 55 1.56 -1.46 -1.29
C LYS A 55 1.17 -0.14 -0.63
N TRP A 56 2.13 0.69 -0.24
CA TRP A 56 1.86 2.02 0.30
C TRP A 56 1.16 2.92 -0.71
N LEU A 57 1.51 2.85 -1.98
CA LEU A 57 0.82 3.62 -3.03
C LEU A 57 -0.65 3.21 -3.14
N ILE A 58 -0.93 1.91 -3.12
CA ILE A 58 -2.30 1.38 -3.20
C ILE A 58 -3.09 1.72 -1.93
N SER A 59 -2.51 1.48 -0.76
CA SER A 59 -3.15 1.76 0.53
C SER A 59 -3.33 3.26 0.77
N GLY A 60 -2.35 4.08 0.35
CA GLY A 60 -2.41 5.53 0.42
C GLY A 60 -3.51 6.09 -0.48
N ALA A 61 -3.66 5.58 -1.68
CA ALA A 61 -4.77 5.95 -2.56
C ALA A 61 -6.14 5.62 -1.93
N SER A 62 -6.26 4.47 -1.27
CA SER A 62 -7.46 4.09 -0.52
C SER A 62 -7.72 5.00 0.68
N LEU A 63 -6.68 5.44 1.39
CA LEU A 63 -6.79 6.41 2.49
C LEU A 63 -7.23 7.80 1.99
N LEU A 64 -6.75 8.24 0.83
CA LEU A 64 -7.18 9.51 0.23
C LEU A 64 -8.63 9.47 -0.26
N ASP A 65 -9.12 8.29 -0.60
CA ASP A 65 -10.49 8.07 -1.07
C ASP A 65 -11.48 7.75 0.07
N VAL A 66 -11.29 8.35 1.25
CA VAL A 66 -12.13 8.12 2.45
C VAL A 66 -13.60 8.48 2.20
N ASN A 67 -13.86 9.44 1.32
CA ASN A 67 -15.21 9.91 0.98
C ASN A 67 -15.84 9.17 -0.21
N ARG A 68 -15.29 8.03 -0.60
CA ARG A 68 -15.84 7.24 -1.70
C ARG A 68 -17.32 6.93 -1.47
N PRO A 69 -18.18 7.09 -2.52
CA PRO A 69 -19.60 6.75 -2.42
C PRO A 69 -19.81 5.28 -2.03
N THR A 70 -20.72 5.04 -1.10
CA THR A 70 -21.01 3.69 -0.60
C THR A 70 -21.50 2.73 -1.68
N ASP A 71 -22.12 3.24 -2.75
CA ASP A 71 -22.62 2.45 -3.88
C ASP A 71 -21.48 1.77 -4.66
N LYS A 72 -20.29 2.36 -4.66
CA LYS A 72 -19.08 1.81 -5.32
C LYS A 72 -18.26 0.89 -4.42
N ILE A 73 -18.71 0.66 -3.19
CA ILE A 73 -18.03 -0.20 -2.23
C ILE A 73 -18.59 -1.62 -2.33
N SER A 74 -17.75 -2.57 -2.73
CA SER A 74 -18.08 -3.98 -2.70
C SER A 74 -17.88 -4.56 -1.30
N LEU A 75 -18.93 -5.06 -0.69
CA LEU A 75 -18.89 -5.64 0.66
C LEU A 75 -17.89 -6.80 0.74
N GLY A 76 -17.92 -7.73 -0.22
CA GLY A 76 -17.02 -8.86 -0.27
C GLY A 76 -15.55 -8.45 -0.40
N GLN A 77 -15.26 -7.49 -1.27
CA GLN A 77 -13.90 -7.00 -1.49
C GLN A 77 -13.32 -6.33 -0.23
N TYR A 78 -14.08 -5.44 0.40
CA TYR A 78 -13.58 -4.73 1.60
C TYR A 78 -13.52 -5.63 2.84
N THR A 79 -14.38 -6.64 2.95
CA THR A 79 -14.26 -7.69 3.97
C THR A 79 -12.95 -8.46 3.78
N ALA A 80 -12.65 -8.91 2.57
CA ALA A 80 -11.42 -9.61 2.24
C ALA A 80 -10.17 -8.75 2.51
N LEU A 81 -10.20 -7.46 2.15
CA LEU A 81 -9.11 -6.52 2.40
C LEU A 81 -8.88 -6.28 3.91
N THR A 82 -9.96 -6.16 4.69
CA THR A 82 -9.89 -5.99 6.15
C THR A 82 -9.26 -7.21 6.82
N LEU A 83 -9.73 -8.41 6.45
CA LEU A 83 -9.16 -9.67 6.96
C LEU A 83 -7.69 -9.82 6.55
N THR A 84 -7.38 -9.52 5.29
CA THR A 84 -5.99 -9.56 4.78
C THR A 84 -5.10 -8.61 5.56
N GLY A 85 -5.54 -7.37 5.79
CA GLY A 85 -4.81 -6.39 6.59
C GLY A 85 -4.53 -6.88 8.02
N ALA A 86 -5.53 -7.48 8.68
CA ALA A 86 -5.38 -8.02 10.02
C ALA A 86 -4.38 -9.19 10.07
N PHE A 87 -4.53 -10.18 9.19
CA PHE A 87 -3.65 -11.36 9.16
C PHE A 87 -2.20 -10.99 8.80
N PHE A 88 -2.00 -10.14 7.79
CA PHE A 88 -0.65 -9.74 7.40
C PHE A 88 0.03 -8.80 8.40
N THR A 89 -0.72 -7.99 9.14
CA THR A 89 -0.17 -7.22 10.27
C THR A 89 0.41 -8.17 11.31
N ARG A 90 -0.37 -9.18 11.70
CA ARG A 90 0.10 -10.20 12.65
C ARG A 90 1.29 -10.99 12.11
N TYR A 91 1.21 -11.40 10.86
CA TYR A 91 2.29 -12.13 10.20
C TYR A 91 3.60 -11.32 10.16
N ALA A 92 3.52 -10.03 9.82
CA ALA A 92 4.69 -9.14 9.75
C ALA A 92 5.43 -9.00 11.09
N LEU A 93 4.72 -9.15 12.21
CA LEU A 93 5.31 -9.14 13.55
C LEU A 93 5.93 -10.48 13.95
N LEU A 94 5.47 -11.58 13.38
CA LEU A 94 5.95 -12.93 13.71
C LEU A 94 7.15 -13.36 12.87
N VAL A 95 7.34 -12.75 11.70
CA VAL A 95 8.47 -13.09 10.80
C VAL A 95 9.78 -12.55 11.36
N THR A 96 10.81 -13.36 11.28
CA THR A 96 12.17 -12.99 11.68
C THR A 96 13.06 -12.85 10.43
N PRO A 97 13.65 -11.66 10.15
CA PRO A 97 13.58 -10.41 10.91
C PRO A 97 12.22 -9.70 10.75
N THR A 98 11.77 -9.04 11.83
CA THR A 98 10.50 -8.31 11.84
C THR A 98 10.46 -7.23 10.77
N ASN A 99 9.42 -7.23 9.93
CA ASN A 99 9.28 -6.26 8.85
C ASN A 99 8.28 -5.16 9.24
N TYR A 100 8.79 -4.11 9.88
CA TYR A 100 7.97 -2.99 10.33
C TYR A 100 7.31 -2.22 9.19
N VAL A 101 7.94 -2.16 8.01
CA VAL A 101 7.37 -1.51 6.83
C VAL A 101 6.15 -2.28 6.35
N MET A 102 6.24 -3.61 6.28
CA MET A 102 5.12 -4.49 5.95
C MET A 102 4.00 -4.39 6.99
N CYS A 103 4.36 -4.33 8.28
CA CYS A 103 3.41 -4.15 9.37
C CYS A 103 2.62 -2.84 9.21
N SER A 104 3.31 -1.72 9.04
CA SER A 104 2.68 -0.39 8.93
C SER A 104 1.73 -0.27 7.74
N VAL A 105 2.13 -0.78 6.58
CA VAL A 105 1.28 -0.82 5.38
C VAL A 105 0.00 -1.63 5.62
N ASN A 106 0.10 -2.78 6.28
CA ASN A 106 -1.06 -3.64 6.51
C ASN A 106 -1.97 -3.07 7.61
N ILE A 107 -1.43 -2.36 8.59
CA ILE A 107 -2.22 -1.57 9.55
C ILE A 107 -3.03 -0.49 8.82
N ALA A 108 -2.40 0.28 7.95
CA ALA A 108 -3.07 1.29 7.16
C ALA A 108 -4.17 0.68 6.27
N LEU A 109 -3.89 -0.45 5.63
CA LEU A 109 -4.85 -1.20 4.84
C LEU A 109 -6.04 -1.68 5.69
N PHE A 110 -5.78 -2.21 6.87
CA PHE A 110 -6.81 -2.68 7.80
C PHE A 110 -7.76 -1.55 8.20
N PHE A 111 -7.24 -0.42 8.68
CA PHE A 111 -8.07 0.70 9.11
C PHE A 111 -8.85 1.34 7.96
N SER A 112 -8.22 1.52 6.81
CA SER A 112 -8.88 2.06 5.63
C SER A 112 -10.03 1.16 5.15
N SER A 113 -9.76 -0.14 5.04
CA SER A 113 -10.76 -1.12 4.60
C SER A 113 -11.89 -1.29 5.62
N ALA A 114 -11.57 -1.32 6.91
CA ALA A 114 -12.56 -1.40 7.99
C ALA A 114 -13.47 -0.17 8.02
N TRP A 115 -12.92 1.01 7.76
CA TRP A 115 -13.70 2.24 7.66
C TRP A 115 -14.71 2.18 6.52
N HIS A 116 -14.27 1.79 5.31
CA HIS A 116 -15.16 1.65 4.16
C HIS A 116 -16.20 0.56 4.38
N LEU A 117 -15.80 -0.57 4.96
CA LEU A 117 -16.70 -1.66 5.29
C LEU A 117 -17.76 -1.22 6.31
N GLY A 118 -17.36 -0.50 7.37
CA GLY A 118 -18.30 0.04 8.37
C GLY A 118 -19.30 1.01 7.76
N ARG A 119 -18.83 1.93 6.91
CA ARG A 119 -19.73 2.85 6.19
C ARG A 119 -20.72 2.12 5.29
N LYS A 120 -20.28 1.10 4.58
CA LYS A 120 -21.14 0.29 3.71
C LYS A 120 -22.19 -0.48 4.52
N LEU A 121 -21.78 -1.12 5.62
CA LEU A 121 -22.69 -1.83 6.51
C LEU A 121 -23.74 -0.89 7.11
N LEU A 122 -23.34 0.30 7.56
CA LEU A 122 -24.26 1.30 8.07
C LEU A 122 -25.22 1.82 6.99
N ALA A 123 -24.78 1.92 5.75
CA ALA A 123 -25.62 2.32 4.64
C ALA A 123 -26.64 1.25 4.24
N ASP A 124 -26.23 -0.02 4.27
CA ASP A 124 -27.09 -1.15 3.85
C ASP A 124 -28.01 -1.66 4.96
N TYR A 125 -27.52 -1.68 6.22
CA TYR A 125 -28.22 -2.25 7.39
C TYR A 125 -28.56 -1.24 8.47
N GLY A 126 -28.05 0.01 8.38
CA GLY A 126 -28.36 1.06 9.33
C GLY A 126 -29.81 1.55 9.23
N PRO A 127 -30.34 2.22 10.27
CA PRO A 127 -31.64 2.84 10.20
C PRO A 127 -31.65 3.88 9.09
N LYS A 128 -32.39 3.59 8.00
CA LYS A 128 -32.56 4.56 6.91
C LYS A 128 -33.23 5.80 7.47
N PRO A 129 -32.65 7.00 7.30
CA PRO A 129 -33.37 8.21 7.65
C PRO A 129 -34.65 8.25 6.84
N ALA A 130 -35.80 8.32 7.53
CA ALA A 130 -37.11 8.45 6.92
C ALA A 130 -37.15 9.76 6.11
N GLY A 131 -36.92 9.69 4.79
CA GLY A 131 -36.91 10.89 3.97
C GLY A 131 -36.27 10.77 2.58
N SER A 132 -35.56 9.72 2.28
CA SER A 132 -35.07 9.51 0.90
C SER A 132 -36.17 8.81 0.08
N LYS A 133 -37.19 9.59 -0.36
CA LYS A 133 -38.05 9.18 -1.45
C LYS A 133 -37.17 9.02 -2.70
N ALA A 134 -37.25 7.83 -3.29
CA ALA A 134 -36.83 7.61 -4.65
C ALA A 134 -37.49 8.69 -5.53
N SER A 135 -36.66 9.51 -6.16
CA SER A 135 -37.12 10.21 -7.36
C SER A 135 -36.83 9.28 -8.52
N ASP A 136 -37.90 8.83 -9.12
CA ASP A 136 -37.95 8.13 -10.40
C ASP A 136 -37.17 8.90 -11.47
#